data_73354de907507f6b77d885e46dc2e974
#
_entry.id   73354de907507f6b77d885e46dc2e974
#
_cell.length_a   1.000
_cell.length_b   1.000
_cell.length_c   1.000
_cell.angle_alpha   90.00
_cell.angle_beta   90.00
_cell.angle_gamma   90.00
#
_symmetry.space_group_name_H-M   'P 1'
#
loop_
_entity.id
_entity.type
_entity.pdbx_description
1 polymer ?
#
loop_
_entity_poly.entity_id
_entity_poly.type
_entity_poly.pdbx_seq_one_letter_code
_entity_poly.pdbx_strand_id
1 'polypeptide(L)'
;DCNGNAILDICDIAAGTSLDDNGNGTPDECECFATEYCTASANSSGLPAQIHATGSLDIGTGTFGLLADDCPPGAMGLFYYGTSSVYMPFYNGFRCVGGNIFRLFPASPIGGNGVATHQADFNTTPMGSGAGAVYPGSTWYFQFWFRDHPAGGWEVNLSNGLEVTFCP
;
A
#
# COMPACT_ATOMS: atom_id res chain seq x y z
N ASP A 1 7.86 -4.44 25.48
CA ASP A 1 6.63 -5.25 25.66
C ASP A 1 5.57 -4.75 24.70
N CYS A 2 5.69 -5.16 23.44
CA CYS A 2 4.85 -4.68 22.36
C CYS A 2 3.48 -5.39 22.30
N ASN A 3 3.40 -6.63 22.81
CA ASN A 3 2.16 -7.41 22.84
C ASN A 3 1.37 -7.20 24.17
N GLY A 4 1.89 -6.41 25.11
CA GLY A 4 1.21 -6.01 26.35
C GLY A 4 1.06 -7.13 27.39
N ASN A 5 1.88 -8.18 27.32
CA ASN A 5 1.82 -9.31 28.25
C ASN A 5 2.63 -9.10 29.54
N ALA A 6 3.28 -7.95 29.69
CA ALA A 6 4.17 -7.57 30.81
C ALA A 6 5.50 -8.36 30.87
N ILE A 7 5.89 -9.03 29.78
CA ILE A 7 7.19 -9.65 29.56
C ILE A 7 7.94 -8.82 28.53
N LEU A 8 9.26 -8.69 28.67
CA LEU A 8 10.05 -8.00 27.65
C LEU A 8 10.09 -8.82 26.35
N ASP A 9 9.98 -8.17 25.22
CA ASP A 9 9.96 -8.79 23.87
C ASP A 9 11.11 -9.80 23.69
N ILE A 10 12.33 -9.45 24.10
CA ILE A 10 13.48 -10.34 24.04
C ILE A 10 13.32 -11.60 24.91
N CYS A 11 12.56 -11.52 25.99
CA CYS A 11 12.28 -12.68 26.83
C CYS A 11 11.20 -13.57 26.22
N ASP A 12 10.20 -12.98 25.55
CA ASP A 12 9.18 -13.73 24.81
C ASP A 12 9.80 -14.49 23.64
N ILE A 13 10.68 -13.85 22.88
CA ILE A 13 11.44 -14.48 21.77
C ILE A 13 12.30 -15.63 22.33
N ALA A 14 13.07 -15.38 23.41
CA ALA A 14 13.94 -16.39 24.01
C ALA A 14 13.17 -17.58 24.61
N ALA A 15 11.96 -17.36 25.10
CA ALA A 15 11.08 -18.40 25.64
C ALA A 15 10.29 -19.14 24.53
N GLY A 16 10.30 -18.64 23.29
CA GLY A 16 9.52 -19.18 22.16
C GLY A 16 8.02 -18.92 22.28
N THR A 17 7.62 -17.92 23.07
CA THR A 17 6.23 -17.48 23.19
C THR A 17 5.86 -16.46 22.11
N SER A 18 6.88 -15.79 21.52
CA SER A 18 6.76 -14.97 20.33
C SER A 18 7.79 -15.41 19.27
N LEU A 19 7.44 -15.28 18.00
CA LEU A 19 8.35 -15.53 16.88
C LEU A 19 9.15 -14.26 16.56
N ASP A 20 10.33 -14.47 15.99
CA ASP A 20 11.20 -13.43 15.42
C ASP A 20 11.90 -14.08 14.21
N ASP A 21 11.17 -14.23 13.10
CA ASP A 21 11.62 -14.99 11.93
C ASP A 21 12.81 -14.32 11.22
N ASN A 22 12.91 -12.99 11.31
CA ASN A 22 14.00 -12.25 10.68
C ASN A 22 15.20 -11.98 11.61
N GLY A 23 15.11 -12.30 12.91
CA GLY A 23 16.18 -12.21 13.89
C GLY A 23 16.57 -10.78 14.27
N ASN A 24 15.66 -9.82 14.18
CA ASN A 24 15.95 -8.42 14.48
C ASN A 24 15.71 -8.03 15.95
N GLY A 25 15.17 -8.94 16.76
CA GLY A 25 14.89 -8.75 18.20
C GLY A 25 13.54 -8.12 18.50
N THR A 26 12.70 -7.96 17.49
CA THR A 26 11.30 -7.52 17.62
C THR A 26 10.39 -8.70 17.29
N PRO A 27 9.40 -9.04 18.14
CA PRO A 27 8.45 -10.09 17.79
C PRO A 27 7.69 -9.80 16.48
N ASP A 28 7.45 -10.84 15.66
CA ASP A 28 6.77 -10.71 14.36
C ASP A 28 5.40 -10.03 14.49
N GLU A 29 4.67 -10.27 15.56
CA GLU A 29 3.38 -9.64 15.85
C GLU A 29 3.48 -8.14 16.15
N CYS A 30 4.69 -7.64 16.38
CA CYS A 30 4.98 -6.24 16.70
C CYS A 30 5.61 -5.49 15.54
N GLU A 31 5.86 -6.17 14.43
CA GLU A 31 6.46 -5.57 13.26
C GLU A 31 5.44 -4.85 12.39
N CYS A 32 5.93 -3.82 11.74
CA CYS A 32 5.24 -3.14 10.68
C CYS A 32 6.13 -3.10 9.44
N PHE A 33 5.54 -3.38 8.28
CA PHE A 33 6.28 -3.45 7.02
C PHE A 33 5.44 -2.98 5.85
N ALA A 34 6.13 -2.58 4.80
CA ALA A 34 5.55 -2.33 3.49
C ALA A 34 6.33 -3.13 2.45
N THR A 35 5.65 -4.03 1.75
CA THR A 35 6.26 -4.92 0.77
C THR A 35 5.54 -4.82 -0.56
N GLU A 36 6.31 -4.59 -1.61
CA GLU A 36 5.79 -4.61 -2.97
C GLU A 36 5.54 -6.04 -3.41
N TYR A 37 4.43 -6.24 -4.11
CA TYR A 37 4.06 -7.54 -4.64
C TYR A 37 3.37 -7.36 -6.00
N CYS A 38 3.05 -8.45 -6.67
CA CYS A 38 2.39 -8.41 -7.97
C CYS A 38 3.27 -7.77 -9.06
N THR A 39 2.77 -7.74 -10.29
CA THR A 39 3.51 -7.23 -11.44
C THR A 39 2.69 -6.16 -12.15
N ALA A 40 3.32 -5.03 -12.46
CA ALA A 40 2.76 -4.02 -13.34
C ALA A 40 3.08 -4.31 -14.80
N SER A 41 2.21 -3.93 -15.71
CA SER A 41 2.48 -3.91 -17.14
C SER A 41 3.08 -2.58 -17.57
N ALA A 42 3.89 -2.59 -18.62
CA ALA A 42 4.39 -1.34 -19.21
C ALA A 42 3.22 -0.43 -19.61
N ASN A 43 3.32 0.84 -19.29
CA ASN A 43 2.38 1.90 -19.64
C ASN A 43 2.85 2.65 -20.90
N SER A 44 2.14 3.72 -21.28
CA SER A 44 2.48 4.52 -22.46
C SER A 44 3.83 5.24 -22.40
N SER A 45 4.46 5.33 -21.22
CA SER A 45 5.85 5.81 -21.09
C SER A 45 6.89 4.71 -21.37
N GLY A 46 6.45 3.46 -21.51
CA GLY A 46 7.29 2.28 -21.73
C GLY A 46 7.79 1.61 -20.46
N LEU A 47 7.41 2.12 -19.28
CA LEU A 47 7.81 1.58 -17.97
C LEU A 47 6.60 1.00 -17.21
N PRO A 48 6.80 0.00 -16.35
CA PRO A 48 5.76 -0.46 -15.43
C PRO A 48 5.70 0.50 -14.23
N ALA A 49 4.53 1.05 -13.94
CA ALA A 49 4.35 1.94 -12.79
C ALA A 49 4.51 1.17 -11.46
N GLN A 50 5.22 1.78 -10.50
CA GLN A 50 5.48 1.20 -9.19
C GLN A 50 4.78 2.02 -8.09
N ILE A 51 4.29 1.33 -7.05
CA ILE A 51 3.71 1.97 -5.86
C ILE A 51 4.59 1.72 -4.64
N HIS A 52 4.80 2.75 -3.83
CA HIS A 52 5.64 2.73 -2.63
C HIS A 52 4.93 3.36 -1.45
N ALA A 53 5.24 2.89 -0.25
CA ALA A 53 4.91 3.59 1.00
C ALA A 53 5.90 4.73 1.25
N THR A 54 5.41 5.82 1.82
CA THR A 54 6.22 6.95 2.30
C THR A 54 5.81 7.33 3.71
N GLY A 55 6.72 7.94 4.47
CA GLY A 55 6.47 8.30 5.86
C GLY A 55 6.51 7.10 6.80
N SER A 56 5.85 7.21 7.95
CA SER A 56 5.82 6.18 8.99
C SER A 56 4.62 5.26 8.81
N LEU A 57 4.80 3.98 9.12
CA LEU A 57 3.73 2.98 9.18
C LEU A 57 2.97 3.02 10.53
N ASP A 58 3.45 3.79 11.50
CA ASP A 58 2.70 4.12 12.70
C ASP A 58 1.63 5.18 12.36
N ILE A 59 0.36 4.78 12.43
CA ILE A 59 -0.78 5.65 12.10
C ILE A 59 -0.88 6.86 13.02
N GLY A 60 -0.38 6.77 14.26
CA GLY A 60 -0.37 7.87 15.22
C GLY A 60 0.49 9.05 14.81
N THR A 61 1.48 8.84 13.94
CA THR A 61 2.33 9.92 13.41
C THR A 61 1.65 10.77 12.35
N GLY A 62 0.62 10.24 11.68
CA GLY A 62 -0.10 10.91 10.60
C GLY A 62 0.75 11.23 9.37
N THR A 63 1.90 10.55 9.18
CA THR A 63 2.83 10.84 8.09
C THR A 63 2.82 9.80 6.96
N PHE A 64 2.05 8.71 7.10
CA PHE A 64 1.93 7.70 6.06
C PHE A 64 1.37 8.31 4.76
N GLY A 65 2.03 8.01 3.67
CA GLY A 65 1.62 8.39 2.33
C GLY A 65 1.91 7.30 1.32
N LEU A 66 1.39 7.49 0.13
CA LEU A 66 1.61 6.64 -1.03
C LEU A 66 2.28 7.46 -2.13
N LEU A 67 3.21 6.86 -2.82
CA LEU A 67 3.85 7.38 -4.01
C LEU A 67 3.71 6.35 -5.13
N ALA A 68 3.38 6.80 -6.32
CA ALA A 68 3.49 5.98 -7.53
C ALA A 68 4.43 6.69 -8.51
N ASP A 69 5.41 5.97 -9.04
CA ASP A 69 6.34 6.48 -10.04
C ASP A 69 6.29 5.67 -11.35
N ASP A 70 7.17 6.03 -12.28
CA ASP A 70 7.17 5.46 -13.63
C ASP A 70 5.81 5.52 -14.34
N CYS A 71 4.96 6.45 -13.93
CA CYS A 71 3.63 6.68 -14.51
C CYS A 71 3.69 7.62 -15.73
N PRO A 72 2.69 7.59 -16.65
CA PRO A 72 2.65 8.50 -17.78
C PRO A 72 2.44 9.95 -17.32
N PRO A 73 3.39 10.88 -17.62
CA PRO A 73 3.30 12.25 -17.17
C PRO A 73 2.05 12.98 -17.63
N GLY A 74 1.49 13.82 -16.75
CA GLY A 74 0.32 14.65 -17.07
C GLY A 74 -1.02 13.94 -17.05
N ALA A 75 -1.03 12.64 -16.78
CA ALA A 75 -2.26 11.87 -16.58
C ALA A 75 -2.81 12.03 -15.15
N MET A 76 -3.97 11.46 -14.91
CA MET A 76 -4.63 11.43 -13.59
C MET A 76 -4.79 10.00 -13.13
N GLY A 77 -4.64 9.78 -11.83
CA GLY A 77 -4.85 8.47 -11.24
C GLY A 77 -5.57 8.54 -9.90
N LEU A 78 -5.79 7.37 -9.31
CA LEU A 78 -6.46 7.22 -8.04
C LEU A 78 -5.80 6.10 -7.25
N PHE A 79 -5.34 6.40 -6.07
CA PHE A 79 -4.93 5.36 -5.12
C PHE A 79 -6.17 4.70 -4.53
N TYR A 80 -6.08 3.41 -4.33
CA TYR A 80 -7.12 2.62 -3.67
C TYR A 80 -6.49 1.49 -2.88
N TYR A 81 -7.26 0.93 -1.95
CA TYR A 81 -6.82 -0.17 -1.14
C TYR A 81 -7.94 -1.15 -0.87
N GLY A 82 -7.60 -2.32 -0.38
CA GLY A 82 -8.55 -3.37 -0.12
C GLY A 82 -8.08 -4.38 0.91
N THR A 83 -8.95 -5.31 1.24
CA THR A 83 -8.78 -6.27 2.36
C THR A 83 -8.02 -7.53 1.97
N SER A 84 -7.68 -7.72 0.70
CA SER A 84 -6.95 -8.91 0.25
C SER A 84 -6.13 -8.64 -1.00
N SER A 85 -5.13 -9.47 -1.24
CA SER A 85 -4.42 -9.53 -2.52
C SER A 85 -5.20 -10.37 -3.53
N VAL A 86 -5.05 -10.02 -4.81
CA VAL A 86 -5.48 -10.82 -5.95
C VAL A 86 -4.46 -10.67 -7.07
N TYR A 87 -4.51 -11.51 -8.08
CA TYR A 87 -3.75 -11.33 -9.30
C TYR A 87 -4.64 -11.68 -10.51
N MET A 88 -5.14 -10.66 -11.17
CA MET A 88 -6.03 -10.88 -12.32
C MET A 88 -5.84 -9.81 -13.39
N PRO A 89 -5.92 -10.17 -14.69
CA PRO A 89 -5.89 -9.19 -15.77
C PRO A 89 -7.01 -8.15 -15.61
N PHE A 90 -6.65 -6.88 -15.79
CA PHE A 90 -7.60 -5.78 -15.70
C PHE A 90 -7.15 -4.63 -16.61
N TYR A 91 -7.89 -4.38 -17.71
CA TYR A 91 -7.50 -3.45 -18.77
C TYR A 91 -6.11 -3.78 -19.32
N ASN A 92 -5.18 -2.80 -19.35
CA ASN A 92 -3.81 -2.99 -19.84
C ASN A 92 -2.84 -3.55 -18.80
N GLY A 93 -3.30 -3.78 -17.55
CA GLY A 93 -2.48 -4.22 -16.45
C GLY A 93 -3.10 -5.38 -15.66
N PHE A 94 -2.71 -5.45 -14.40
CA PHE A 94 -3.20 -6.46 -13.45
C PHE A 94 -3.78 -5.78 -12.22
N ARG A 95 -4.97 -6.19 -11.82
CA ARG A 95 -5.51 -5.84 -10.51
C ARG A 95 -4.88 -6.74 -9.47
N CYS A 96 -4.22 -6.13 -8.49
CA CYS A 96 -3.50 -6.79 -7.42
C CYS A 96 -4.23 -6.70 -6.07
N VAL A 97 -5.24 -5.83 -5.98
CA VAL A 97 -6.03 -5.60 -4.77
C VAL A 97 -7.42 -6.17 -4.92
N GLY A 98 -7.87 -6.91 -3.93
CA GLY A 98 -9.17 -7.59 -3.87
C GLY A 98 -9.96 -7.30 -2.59
N GLY A 99 -10.99 -8.13 -2.36
CA GLY A 99 -11.89 -7.95 -1.23
C GLY A 99 -12.75 -6.69 -1.35
N ASN A 100 -13.02 -6.05 -0.22
CA ASN A 100 -13.69 -4.76 -0.19
C ASN A 100 -12.71 -3.67 -0.64
N ILE A 101 -13.08 -2.91 -1.66
CA ILE A 101 -12.23 -1.88 -2.28
C ILE A 101 -12.66 -0.50 -1.81
N PHE A 102 -11.69 0.30 -1.36
CA PHE A 102 -11.86 1.67 -0.91
C PHE A 102 -10.99 2.60 -1.75
N ARG A 103 -11.55 3.70 -2.22
CA ARG A 103 -10.87 4.69 -3.04
C ARG A 103 -10.40 5.85 -2.19
N LEU A 104 -9.18 6.31 -2.44
CA LEU A 104 -8.58 7.45 -1.75
C LEU A 104 -8.75 8.71 -2.61
N PHE A 105 -9.74 9.51 -2.29
CA PHE A 105 -10.00 10.79 -2.95
C PHE A 105 -9.24 11.94 -2.27
N PRO A 106 -8.91 13.02 -3.01
CA PRO A 106 -9.17 13.26 -4.42
C PRO A 106 -8.27 12.44 -5.35
N ALA A 107 -8.62 12.38 -6.65
CA ALA A 107 -7.73 11.81 -7.66
C ALA A 107 -6.40 12.58 -7.70
N SER A 108 -5.32 11.86 -7.87
CA SER A 108 -3.94 12.39 -7.83
C SER A 108 -3.46 12.70 -9.25
N PRO A 109 -3.01 13.94 -9.51
CA PRO A 109 -2.34 14.25 -10.78
C PRO A 109 -0.97 13.58 -10.82
N ILE A 110 -0.60 13.08 -12.00
CA ILE A 110 0.75 12.60 -12.27
C ILE A 110 1.58 13.77 -12.77
N GLY A 111 2.62 14.11 -12.01
CA GLY A 111 3.53 15.22 -12.35
C GLY A 111 4.29 15.00 -13.66
N GLY A 112 4.95 16.05 -14.15
CA GLY A 112 5.79 15.97 -15.35
C GLY A 112 6.99 15.03 -15.22
N ASN A 113 7.34 14.62 -14.00
CA ASN A 113 8.36 13.63 -13.66
C ASN A 113 7.80 12.19 -13.57
N GLY A 114 6.54 11.96 -13.92
CA GLY A 114 5.92 10.63 -13.86
C GLY A 114 5.53 10.16 -12.45
N VAL A 115 5.47 11.07 -11.46
CA VAL A 115 5.17 10.74 -10.06
C VAL A 115 3.80 11.26 -9.65
N ALA A 116 3.05 10.43 -8.94
CA ALA A 116 1.84 10.80 -8.21
C ALA A 116 2.02 10.51 -6.72
N THR A 117 1.41 11.30 -5.86
CA THR A 117 1.45 11.11 -4.40
C THR A 117 0.08 11.27 -3.79
N HIS A 118 -0.14 10.60 -2.66
CA HIS A 118 -1.32 10.75 -1.83
C HIS A 118 -0.93 10.68 -0.36
N GLN A 119 -1.29 11.69 0.42
CA GLN A 119 -1.13 11.66 1.88
C GLN A 119 -2.36 11.02 2.49
N ALA A 120 -2.18 9.96 3.26
CA ALA A 120 -3.27 9.29 3.96
C ALA A 120 -3.82 10.16 5.10
N ASP A 121 -5.12 10.11 5.30
CA ASP A 121 -5.79 10.72 6.44
C ASP A 121 -6.58 9.67 7.22
N PHE A 122 -6.04 9.27 8.36
CA PHE A 122 -6.65 8.29 9.25
C PHE A 122 -7.79 8.86 10.12
N ASN A 123 -8.12 10.14 9.97
CA ASN A 123 -9.22 10.78 10.71
C ASN A 123 -10.51 10.85 9.89
N THR A 124 -10.42 10.62 8.58
CA THR A 124 -11.57 10.71 7.67
C THR A 124 -11.86 9.38 6.98
N THR A 125 -13.09 9.20 6.53
CA THR A 125 -13.45 8.05 5.70
C THR A 125 -12.68 8.06 4.38
N PRO A 126 -12.27 6.89 3.84
CA PRO A 126 -12.56 5.55 4.34
C PRO A 126 -11.57 5.03 5.40
N MET A 127 -10.38 5.63 5.59
CA MET A 127 -9.30 5.09 6.43
C MET A 127 -9.56 5.30 7.93
N GLY A 128 -10.28 6.35 8.32
CA GLY A 128 -10.54 6.67 9.72
C GLY A 128 -11.80 6.02 10.32
N SER A 129 -12.72 5.54 9.48
CA SER A 129 -13.96 4.93 9.98
C SER A 129 -14.66 4.07 8.94
N GLY A 130 -15.54 3.18 9.42
CA GLY A 130 -16.33 2.27 8.58
C GLY A 130 -15.56 1.02 8.20
N ALA A 131 -16.00 0.36 7.13
CA ALA A 131 -15.44 -0.93 6.70
C ALA A 131 -14.01 -0.85 6.14
N GLY A 132 -13.55 0.35 5.82
CA GLY A 132 -12.19 0.62 5.35
C GLY A 132 -11.26 1.17 6.43
N ALA A 133 -11.70 1.24 7.67
CA ALA A 133 -10.91 1.81 8.75
C ALA A 133 -9.61 1.03 8.98
N VAL A 134 -8.51 1.76 9.03
CA VAL A 134 -7.17 1.22 9.29
C VAL A 134 -6.88 1.34 10.77
N TYR A 135 -6.42 0.26 11.37
CA TYR A 135 -6.10 0.19 12.80
C TYR A 135 -4.63 -0.24 12.97
N PRO A 136 -4.02 0.07 14.13
CA PRO A 136 -2.74 -0.50 14.51
C PRO A 136 -2.72 -2.02 14.32
N GLY A 137 -1.63 -2.56 13.79
CA GLY A 137 -1.46 -3.99 13.51
C GLY A 137 -2.27 -4.53 12.32
N SER A 138 -3.08 -3.70 11.64
CA SER A 138 -3.87 -4.17 10.49
C SER A 138 -3.07 -4.20 9.20
N THR A 139 -3.33 -5.22 8.36
CA THR A 139 -2.72 -5.36 7.04
C THR A 139 -3.70 -4.97 5.95
N TRP A 140 -3.23 -4.17 5.01
CA TRP A 140 -3.98 -3.68 3.87
C TRP A 140 -3.15 -3.73 2.59
N TYR A 141 -3.86 -3.83 1.46
CA TYR A 141 -3.28 -3.95 0.12
C TYR A 141 -3.60 -2.71 -0.68
N PHE A 142 -2.59 -2.06 -1.26
CA PHE A 142 -2.72 -0.79 -1.99
C PHE A 142 -2.32 -0.96 -3.44
N GLN A 143 -2.90 -0.13 -4.31
CA GLN A 143 -2.54 -0.06 -5.73
C GLN A 143 -2.92 1.31 -6.29
N PHE A 144 -2.22 1.75 -7.32
CA PHE A 144 -2.51 2.96 -8.08
C PHE A 144 -3.14 2.61 -9.41
N TRP A 145 -4.32 3.12 -9.69
CA TRP A 145 -5.02 3.06 -10.97
C TRP A 145 -4.86 4.40 -11.66
N PHE A 146 -4.55 4.43 -12.96
CA PHE A 146 -4.34 5.68 -13.68
C PHE A 146 -4.83 5.62 -15.12
N ARG A 147 -5.10 6.81 -15.65
CA ARG A 147 -5.35 6.99 -17.09
C ARG A 147 -4.04 6.78 -17.84
N ASP A 148 -4.12 5.96 -18.85
CA ASP A 148 -3.00 5.64 -19.72
C ASP A 148 -3.50 5.68 -21.17
N HIS A 149 -2.89 6.52 -21.97
CA HIS A 149 -3.31 6.77 -23.35
C HIS A 149 -2.28 6.23 -24.36
N PRO A 150 -2.02 4.94 -24.38
CA PRO A 150 -1.17 4.36 -25.40
C PRO A 150 -1.88 4.35 -26.74
N ALA A 151 -1.16 4.48 -27.82
CA ALA A 151 -1.70 4.29 -29.14
C ALA A 151 -2.24 2.84 -29.28
N GLY A 152 -3.56 2.68 -29.33
CA GLY A 152 -4.23 1.42 -29.66
C GLY A 152 -4.61 0.51 -28.50
N GLY A 153 -4.57 0.99 -27.24
CA GLY A 153 -4.94 0.21 -26.05
C GLY A 153 -6.15 0.76 -25.30
N TRP A 154 -6.45 0.12 -24.18
CA TRP A 154 -7.40 0.64 -23.19
C TRP A 154 -6.80 1.87 -22.50
N GLU A 155 -7.63 2.86 -22.21
CA GLU A 155 -7.21 4.13 -21.60
C GLU A 155 -6.94 4.02 -20.07
N VAL A 156 -6.48 2.87 -19.61
CA VAL A 156 -6.28 2.59 -18.16
C VAL A 156 -5.17 1.58 -17.96
N ASN A 157 -4.33 1.82 -16.95
CA ASN A 157 -3.33 0.88 -16.47
C ASN A 157 -3.23 0.94 -14.93
N LEU A 158 -2.45 0.05 -14.33
CA LEU A 158 -2.28 -0.08 -12.89
C LEU A 158 -0.79 -0.29 -12.54
N SER A 159 -0.40 0.16 -11.35
CA SER A 159 0.90 -0.17 -10.75
C SER A 159 0.97 -1.64 -10.33
N ASN A 160 2.12 -2.07 -9.82
CA ASN A 160 2.21 -3.24 -8.95
C ASN A 160 1.33 -3.04 -7.69
N GLY A 161 1.27 -4.04 -6.81
CA GLY A 161 0.62 -3.97 -5.50
C GLY A 161 1.61 -3.61 -4.39
N LEU A 162 1.10 -3.03 -3.32
CA LEU A 162 1.83 -2.76 -2.08
C LEU A 162 1.03 -3.33 -0.91
N GLU A 163 1.62 -4.26 -0.17
CA GLU A 163 1.10 -4.78 1.08
C GLU A 163 1.69 -3.96 2.24
N VAL A 164 0.84 -3.48 3.13
CA VAL A 164 1.25 -2.69 4.29
C VAL A 164 0.64 -3.29 5.54
N THR A 165 1.49 -3.68 6.49
CA THR A 165 1.12 -3.96 7.87
C THR A 165 1.49 -2.74 8.70
N PHE A 166 0.49 -2.08 9.26
CA PHE A 166 0.68 -0.89 10.09
C PHE A 166 1.19 -1.29 11.47
N CYS A 167 2.02 -0.42 12.06
CA CYS A 167 2.57 -0.69 13.39
C CYS A 167 1.44 -0.87 14.44
N PRO A 168 1.61 -1.80 15.38
CA PRO A 168 0.66 -2.06 16.47
C PRO A 168 0.49 -0.89 17.42
#